data_46be000439dd9e0305122a6fcb5f31d0
#
_entry.id   46be000439dd9e0305122a6fcb5f31d0
#
_cell.length_a   1.000
_cell.length_b   1.000
_cell.length_c   1.000
_cell.angle_alpha   90.00
_cell.angle_beta   90.00
_cell.angle_gamma   90.00
#
_symmetry.space_group_name_H-M   'P 1'
#
loop_
_entity.id
_entity.type
_entity.pdbx_description
1 polymer ?
#
loop_
_entity_poly.entity_id
_entity_poly.type
_entity_poly.pdbx_seq_one_letter_code
_entity_poly.pdbx_strand_id
1 'polypeptide(L)'
;MTREEAIAAGMEVHEIQHSMKRRTPWHDYSRKGTYMLTLVVRERRALLGTLCGSLEGEKGPYVEHSALGNAIAQEEQKKIHRFYPQLEVWKLCIMPDHLHMIVRVNENMENGKHLGKVVAGFKSGCNNAYWKLFNMNEPPRQGLFETGYCDKILMNDGQMDKWTRYLDDNPRRLMMKRQNPDLFTILTGMEVAGEKCQVVGNRFLLNIPDKVAVIVHRRYTNEENARLREEWLACGERGGVLVSAAISPKEKEVLREAMNRGYNIILLRENGFPKLYKPSGEAFDACAGGSLLQISPWEFHYEKRVITREQCLHLNAMAERIAGYA
;
A
#
# COMPACT_ATOMS: atom_id res chain seq x y z
N MET A 1 -15.94 -6.25 2.23
CA MET A 1 -17.40 -6.03 2.12
C MET A 1 -17.65 -5.16 0.91
N THR A 2 -18.48 -5.61 -0.01
CA THR A 2 -18.94 -4.84 -1.18
C THR A 2 -20.15 -3.97 -0.81
N ARG A 3 -20.59 -3.06 -1.71
CA ARG A 3 -21.81 -2.28 -1.51
C ARG A 3 -23.05 -3.19 -1.40
N GLU A 4 -23.08 -4.22 -2.19
CA GLU A 4 -24.18 -5.20 -2.22
C GLU A 4 -24.25 -6.04 -0.94
N GLU A 5 -23.08 -6.48 -0.43
CA GLU A 5 -22.99 -7.17 0.87
C GLU A 5 -23.45 -6.28 2.03
N ALA A 6 -23.15 -4.97 1.98
CA ALA A 6 -23.60 -4.03 2.99
C ALA A 6 -25.12 -3.80 2.95
N ILE A 7 -25.72 -3.71 1.76
CA ILE A 7 -27.18 -3.65 1.57
C ILE A 7 -27.84 -4.93 2.10
N ALA A 8 -27.30 -6.10 1.73
CA ALA A 8 -27.79 -7.38 2.20
C ALA A 8 -27.70 -7.54 3.74
N ALA A 9 -26.70 -6.90 4.36
CA ALA A 9 -26.55 -6.85 5.82
C ALA A 9 -27.46 -5.79 6.51
N GLY A 10 -28.37 -5.12 5.77
CA GLY A 10 -29.28 -4.11 6.32
C GLY A 10 -28.63 -2.78 6.67
N MET A 11 -27.43 -2.51 6.16
CA MET A 11 -26.73 -1.23 6.40
C MET A 11 -27.28 -0.13 5.49
N GLU A 12 -27.48 1.07 6.04
CA GLU A 12 -27.88 2.24 5.27
C GLU A 12 -26.74 2.66 4.33
N VAL A 13 -26.99 2.63 3.03
CA VAL A 13 -26.00 2.95 2.00
C VAL A 13 -26.40 4.22 1.28
N HIS A 14 -25.64 5.30 1.50
CA HIS A 14 -25.89 6.59 0.85
C HIS A 14 -25.43 6.61 -0.61
N GLU A 15 -26.05 7.50 -1.42
CA GLU A 15 -25.60 7.72 -2.79
C GLU A 15 -24.14 8.21 -2.85
N ILE A 16 -23.37 7.62 -3.79
CA ILE A 16 -21.96 7.97 -3.97
C ILE A 16 -21.87 9.24 -4.81
N GLN A 17 -21.52 10.36 -4.16
CA GLN A 17 -21.16 11.57 -4.88
C GLN A 17 -19.81 11.39 -5.60
N HIS A 18 -19.61 12.09 -6.73
CA HIS A 18 -18.40 11.97 -7.57
C HIS A 18 -17.09 12.18 -6.79
N SER A 19 -17.10 13.10 -5.80
CA SER A 19 -15.97 13.36 -4.89
C SER A 19 -15.70 12.26 -3.86
N MET A 20 -16.64 11.32 -3.67
CA MET A 20 -16.61 10.28 -2.65
C MET A 20 -16.39 8.86 -3.20
N LYS A 21 -16.07 8.70 -4.48
CA LYS A 21 -15.89 7.40 -5.15
C LYS A 21 -14.92 6.43 -4.47
N ARG A 22 -14.05 6.92 -3.61
CA ARG A 22 -13.06 6.12 -2.87
C ARG A 22 -13.43 5.88 -1.41
N ARG A 23 -14.55 6.41 -0.93
CA ARG A 23 -15.00 6.23 0.45
C ARG A 23 -15.88 5.01 0.58
N THR A 24 -15.88 4.44 1.77
CA THR A 24 -16.75 3.33 2.12
C THR A 24 -18.19 3.85 2.24
N PRO A 25 -19.10 3.51 1.30
CA PRO A 25 -20.42 4.16 1.21
C PRO A 25 -21.36 3.82 2.38
N TRP A 26 -21.11 2.73 3.10
CA TRP A 26 -21.91 2.28 4.26
C TRP A 26 -21.32 2.77 5.60
N HIS A 27 -20.22 3.51 5.59
CA HIS A 27 -19.59 3.99 6.83
C HIS A 27 -20.01 5.41 7.15
N ASP A 28 -20.52 5.60 8.36
CA ASP A 28 -20.88 6.91 8.87
C ASP A 28 -19.64 7.59 9.47
N TYR A 29 -19.10 8.55 8.74
CA TYR A 29 -17.91 9.33 9.11
C TYR A 29 -18.16 10.38 10.20
N SER A 30 -19.36 10.46 10.76
CA SER A 30 -19.66 11.26 11.95
C SER A 30 -19.48 10.48 13.25
N ARG A 31 -19.41 9.15 13.17
CA ARG A 31 -19.35 8.28 14.34
C ARG A 31 -17.93 8.09 14.85
N LYS A 32 -17.89 7.65 16.13
CA LYS A 32 -16.67 7.16 16.79
C LYS A 32 -15.91 6.16 15.93
N GLY A 33 -14.59 6.35 15.78
CA GLY A 33 -13.74 5.49 14.98
C GLY A 33 -12.33 6.01 14.83
N THR A 34 -11.44 5.18 14.28
CA THR A 34 -10.05 5.55 14.02
C THR A 34 -9.75 5.44 12.52
N TYR A 35 -9.09 6.45 12.00
CA TYR A 35 -8.86 6.61 10.57
C TYR A 35 -7.40 6.92 10.29
N MET A 36 -6.84 6.32 9.24
CA MET A 36 -5.59 6.79 8.67
C MET A 36 -5.88 7.60 7.41
N LEU A 37 -5.54 8.88 7.46
CA LEU A 37 -5.76 9.84 6.38
C LEU A 37 -4.47 10.04 5.60
N THR A 38 -4.59 10.24 4.28
CA THR A 38 -3.49 10.62 3.41
C THR A 38 -3.86 11.84 2.61
N LEU A 39 -3.08 12.91 2.74
CA LEU A 39 -3.21 14.14 1.97
C LEU A 39 -1.96 14.31 1.10
N VAL A 40 -2.16 14.48 -0.20
CA VAL A 40 -1.09 14.60 -1.18
C VAL A 40 -0.95 16.05 -1.60
N VAL A 41 0.26 16.58 -1.57
CA VAL A 41 0.56 17.92 -2.11
C VAL A 41 0.30 17.92 -3.60
N ARG A 42 -0.31 19.00 -4.10
CA ARG A 42 -0.64 19.13 -5.51
C ARG A 42 0.58 18.90 -6.39
N GLU A 43 0.38 18.13 -7.45
CA GLU A 43 1.44 17.73 -8.39
C GLU A 43 2.62 17.01 -7.74
N ARG A 44 2.42 16.49 -6.54
CA ARG A 44 3.48 15.83 -5.77
C ARG A 44 4.73 16.69 -5.54
N ARG A 45 4.57 18.01 -5.47
CA ARG A 45 5.68 18.92 -5.16
C ARG A 45 6.21 18.67 -3.76
N ALA A 46 7.52 18.59 -3.63
CA ALA A 46 8.21 18.32 -2.35
C ALA A 46 8.30 19.61 -1.50
N LEU A 47 7.15 20.12 -1.02
CA LEU A 47 7.04 21.39 -0.26
C LEU A 47 7.12 21.21 1.25
N LEU A 48 6.91 20.00 1.77
CA LEU A 48 6.78 19.76 3.20
C LEU A 48 8.10 19.39 3.89
N GLY A 49 9.12 19.03 3.13
CA GLY A 49 10.43 18.68 3.67
C GLY A 49 11.33 18.00 2.64
N THR A 50 12.51 17.61 3.13
CA THR A 50 13.54 16.92 2.34
C THR A 50 13.86 15.58 2.98
N LEU A 51 14.00 14.53 2.17
CA LEU A 51 14.44 13.22 2.63
C LEU A 51 15.94 13.24 2.85
N CYS A 52 16.36 12.95 4.07
CA CYS A 52 17.75 12.97 4.55
C CYS A 52 18.16 11.62 5.13
N GLY A 53 19.45 11.46 5.43
CA GLY A 53 20.04 10.23 5.97
C GLY A 53 20.39 9.22 4.89
N SER A 54 20.74 8.00 5.29
CA SER A 54 21.05 6.88 4.40
C SER A 54 20.53 5.58 4.98
N LEU A 55 20.43 4.53 4.15
CA LEU A 55 20.01 3.20 4.62
C LEU A 55 21.06 2.52 5.49
N GLU A 56 22.33 2.90 5.32
CA GLU A 56 23.50 2.33 6.02
C GLU A 56 23.97 3.20 7.19
N GLY A 57 23.37 4.38 7.39
CA GLY A 57 23.76 5.33 8.42
C GLY A 57 23.15 5.01 9.78
N GLU A 58 23.84 5.37 10.88
CA GLU A 58 23.35 5.18 12.26
C GLU A 58 21.96 5.76 12.51
N LYS A 59 21.63 6.89 11.89
CA LYS A 59 20.32 7.56 12.06
C LYS A 59 19.24 7.09 11.07
N GLY A 60 19.60 6.25 10.10
CA GLY A 60 18.66 5.86 9.06
C GLY A 60 18.02 7.03 8.27
N PRO A 61 17.12 6.75 7.32
CA PRO A 61 16.40 7.78 6.57
C PRO A 61 15.36 8.49 7.42
N TYR A 62 15.27 9.83 7.29
CA TYR A 62 14.27 10.68 7.93
C TYR A 62 13.88 11.84 7.01
N VAL A 63 12.81 12.55 7.34
CA VAL A 63 12.41 13.77 6.63
C VAL A 63 12.75 14.98 7.49
N GLU A 64 13.60 15.84 6.99
CA GLU A 64 13.82 17.17 7.55
C GLU A 64 12.69 18.08 7.05
N HIS A 65 11.86 18.55 7.99
CA HIS A 65 10.69 19.35 7.62
C HIS A 65 11.11 20.74 7.15
N SER A 66 10.47 21.22 6.09
CA SER A 66 10.54 22.63 5.68
C SER A 66 9.83 23.53 6.70
N ALA A 67 9.94 24.85 6.54
CA ALA A 67 9.16 25.80 7.34
C ALA A 67 7.65 25.52 7.26
N LEU A 68 7.15 25.13 6.08
CA LEU A 68 5.75 24.72 5.89
C LEU A 68 5.44 23.41 6.60
N GLY A 69 6.31 22.39 6.47
CA GLY A 69 6.17 21.12 7.20
C GLY A 69 6.12 21.30 8.70
N ASN A 70 7.00 22.15 9.25
CA ASN A 70 7.00 22.51 10.67
C ASN A 70 5.73 23.25 11.09
N ALA A 71 5.25 24.22 10.31
CA ALA A 71 4.00 24.91 10.59
C ALA A 71 2.81 23.94 10.65
N ILE A 72 2.75 22.97 9.74
CA ILE A 72 1.71 21.93 9.75
C ILE A 72 1.82 21.03 10.98
N ALA A 73 3.05 20.57 11.31
CA ALA A 73 3.28 19.67 12.43
C ALA A 73 3.01 20.32 13.81
N GLN A 74 3.39 21.58 13.96
CA GLN A 74 3.36 22.26 15.26
C GLN A 74 2.08 23.06 15.50
N GLU A 75 1.51 23.65 14.45
CA GLU A 75 0.40 24.59 14.56
C GLU A 75 -0.91 24.03 14.01
N GLU A 76 -0.94 23.66 12.72
CA GLU A 76 -2.20 23.30 12.06
C GLU A 76 -2.79 22.00 12.58
N GLN A 77 -1.93 21.03 12.92
CA GLN A 77 -2.37 19.77 13.50
C GLN A 77 -3.07 19.97 14.86
N LYS A 78 -2.56 20.86 15.72
CA LYS A 78 -3.14 21.12 17.04
C LYS A 78 -4.50 21.80 16.95
N LYS A 79 -4.79 22.54 15.88
CA LYS A 79 -6.09 23.18 15.64
C LYS A 79 -7.21 22.17 15.47
N ILE A 80 -6.92 20.93 15.01
CA ILE A 80 -7.93 19.87 14.90
C ILE A 80 -8.62 19.66 16.25
N HIS A 81 -7.85 19.39 17.30
CA HIS A 81 -8.41 19.17 18.64
C HIS A 81 -9.08 20.43 19.20
N ARG A 82 -8.54 21.62 18.91
CA ARG A 82 -9.13 22.89 19.36
C ARG A 82 -10.54 23.12 18.80
N PHE A 83 -10.79 22.79 17.51
CA PHE A 83 -12.09 22.96 16.86
C PHE A 83 -13.00 21.75 16.99
N TYR A 84 -12.43 20.61 17.26
CA TYR A 84 -13.11 19.31 17.41
C TYR A 84 -12.52 18.59 18.64
N PRO A 85 -12.92 18.94 19.87
CA PRO A 85 -12.34 18.38 21.11
C PRO A 85 -12.46 16.85 21.21
N GLN A 86 -13.47 16.26 20.56
CA GLN A 86 -13.67 14.82 20.49
C GLN A 86 -12.70 14.09 19.53
N LEU A 87 -11.82 14.81 18.82
CA LEU A 87 -10.83 14.23 17.92
C LEU A 87 -9.42 14.35 18.50
N GLU A 88 -8.66 13.28 18.33
CA GLU A 88 -7.24 13.22 18.65
C GLU A 88 -6.43 12.84 17.40
N VAL A 89 -5.32 13.52 17.19
CA VAL A 89 -4.31 13.11 16.22
C VAL A 89 -3.26 12.28 16.94
N TRP A 90 -3.33 10.97 16.75
CA TRP A 90 -2.42 10.03 17.41
C TRP A 90 -1.03 9.99 16.79
N LYS A 91 -0.98 10.16 15.48
CA LYS A 91 0.28 10.14 14.75
C LYS A 91 0.18 10.98 13.50
N LEU A 92 1.23 11.76 13.25
CA LEU A 92 1.42 12.52 12.03
C LEU A 92 2.77 12.12 11.43
N CYS A 93 2.76 11.75 10.15
CA CYS A 93 3.96 11.49 9.36
C CYS A 93 3.96 12.44 8.17
N ILE A 94 4.90 13.37 8.14
CA ILE A 94 5.07 14.34 7.05
C ILE A 94 6.19 13.84 6.15
N MET A 95 5.83 13.59 4.89
CA MET A 95 6.72 13.23 3.80
C MET A 95 6.94 14.44 2.89
N PRO A 96 7.94 14.47 2.05
CA PRO A 96 8.22 15.65 1.22
C PRO A 96 7.01 16.15 0.41
N ASP A 97 6.20 15.26 -0.15
CA ASP A 97 5.12 15.54 -1.10
C ASP A 97 3.71 15.12 -0.62
N HIS A 98 3.60 14.63 0.61
CA HIS A 98 2.34 14.20 1.21
C HIS A 98 2.46 14.07 2.72
N LEU A 99 1.33 13.89 3.40
CA LEU A 99 1.32 13.51 4.80
C LEU A 99 0.32 12.38 5.06
N HIS A 100 0.63 11.61 6.09
CA HIS A 100 -0.30 10.66 6.70
C HIS A 100 -0.62 11.10 8.12
N MET A 101 -1.87 10.89 8.53
CA MET A 101 -2.33 11.23 9.86
C MET A 101 -3.25 10.13 10.38
N ILE A 102 -2.97 9.61 11.58
CA ILE A 102 -3.91 8.73 12.29
C ILE A 102 -4.74 9.62 13.21
N VAL A 103 -6.06 9.65 12.96
CA VAL A 103 -7.02 10.44 13.71
C VAL A 103 -8.02 9.51 14.38
N ARG A 104 -8.25 9.72 15.66
CA ARG A 104 -9.30 9.05 16.44
C ARG A 104 -10.43 10.01 16.75
N VAL A 105 -11.63 9.59 16.43
CA VAL A 105 -12.89 10.22 16.85
C VAL A 105 -13.37 9.47 18.09
N ASN A 106 -13.26 10.09 19.26
CA ASN A 106 -13.58 9.46 20.55
C ASN A 106 -15.09 9.45 20.83
N GLU A 107 -15.82 10.43 20.31
CA GLU A 107 -17.26 10.58 20.47
C GLU A 107 -17.90 10.96 19.13
N ASN A 108 -19.18 10.61 18.95
CA ASN A 108 -19.90 10.95 17.72
C ASN A 108 -19.92 12.49 17.52
N MET A 109 -19.73 12.88 16.27
CA MET A 109 -19.78 14.28 15.87
C MET A 109 -21.24 14.69 15.60
N GLU A 110 -21.71 15.71 16.28
CA GLU A 110 -23.07 16.23 16.16
C GLU A 110 -23.19 17.40 15.17
N ASN A 111 -24.38 17.87 14.94
CA ASN A 111 -24.69 19.08 14.16
C ASN A 111 -24.16 19.03 12.71
N GLY A 112 -24.28 17.88 12.07
CA GLY A 112 -23.83 17.67 10.70
C GLY A 112 -22.31 17.77 10.51
N LYS A 113 -21.53 17.67 11.59
CA LYS A 113 -20.07 17.53 11.54
C LYS A 113 -19.71 16.10 11.18
N HIS A 114 -18.68 15.91 10.40
CA HIS A 114 -18.14 14.62 10.01
C HIS A 114 -16.67 14.76 9.61
N LEU A 115 -15.93 13.65 9.52
CA LEU A 115 -14.50 13.62 9.22
C LEU A 115 -14.12 14.46 7.99
N GLY A 116 -14.97 14.50 6.96
CA GLY A 116 -14.72 15.31 5.76
C GLY A 116 -14.66 16.82 6.05
N LYS A 117 -15.49 17.35 6.98
CA LYS A 117 -15.42 18.76 7.41
C LYS A 117 -14.15 19.04 8.21
N VAL A 118 -13.72 18.10 9.05
CA VAL A 118 -12.44 18.19 9.79
C VAL A 118 -11.28 18.32 8.82
N VAL A 119 -11.21 17.42 7.82
CA VAL A 119 -10.15 17.46 6.79
C VAL A 119 -10.21 18.74 5.97
N ALA A 120 -11.39 19.23 5.62
CA ALA A 120 -11.54 20.49 4.89
C ALA A 120 -11.01 21.68 5.71
N GLY A 121 -11.36 21.76 7.01
CA GLY A 121 -10.83 22.77 7.92
C GLY A 121 -9.31 22.71 8.08
N PHE A 122 -8.75 21.50 8.26
CA PHE A 122 -7.31 21.29 8.32
C PHE A 122 -6.61 21.73 7.04
N LYS A 123 -7.12 21.36 5.85
CA LYS A 123 -6.58 21.81 4.57
C LYS A 123 -6.62 23.33 4.43
N SER A 124 -7.71 23.98 4.89
CA SER A 124 -7.84 25.43 4.86
C SER A 124 -6.75 26.09 5.71
N GLY A 125 -6.50 25.58 6.92
CA GLY A 125 -5.40 26.05 7.76
C GLY A 125 -4.03 25.89 7.11
N CYS A 126 -3.77 24.72 6.53
CA CYS A 126 -2.52 24.46 5.80
C CYS A 126 -2.36 25.39 4.58
N ASN A 127 -3.43 25.71 3.87
CA ASN A 127 -3.41 26.66 2.76
C ASN A 127 -3.00 28.06 3.25
N ASN A 128 -3.60 28.51 4.35
CA ASN A 128 -3.26 29.82 4.93
C ASN A 128 -1.80 29.90 5.36
N ALA A 129 -1.26 28.82 5.97
CA ALA A 129 0.16 28.73 6.32
C ALA A 129 1.05 28.76 5.06
N TYR A 130 0.67 28.01 4.02
CA TYR A 130 1.36 27.99 2.74
C TYR A 130 1.41 29.38 2.08
N TRP A 131 0.27 30.06 1.95
CA TRP A 131 0.20 31.37 1.33
C TRP A 131 0.99 32.41 2.11
N LYS A 132 0.91 32.38 3.43
CA LYS A 132 1.67 33.28 4.32
C LYS A 132 3.18 33.08 4.16
N LEU A 133 3.67 31.83 4.19
CA LEU A 133 5.11 31.53 4.10
C LEU A 133 5.69 31.88 2.73
N PHE A 134 4.89 31.81 1.68
CA PHE A 134 5.35 32.12 0.31
C PHE A 134 4.96 33.55 -0.13
N ASN A 135 4.50 34.41 0.79
CA ASN A 135 4.11 35.81 0.54
C ASN A 135 3.16 35.96 -0.66
N MET A 136 2.18 35.08 -0.78
CA MET A 136 1.21 35.10 -1.88
C MET A 136 0.15 36.17 -1.62
N ASN A 137 0.26 37.32 -2.29
CA ASN A 137 -0.72 38.40 -2.18
C ASN A 137 -2.07 38.02 -2.82
N GLU A 138 -2.06 37.23 -3.88
CA GLU A 138 -3.23 36.67 -4.54
C GLU A 138 -3.18 35.13 -4.45
N PRO A 139 -3.80 34.54 -3.41
CA PRO A 139 -3.79 33.09 -3.25
C PRO A 139 -4.46 32.41 -4.45
N PRO A 140 -3.82 31.40 -5.06
CA PRO A 140 -4.42 30.69 -6.17
C PRO A 140 -5.72 29.98 -5.69
N ARG A 141 -6.70 29.85 -6.58
CA ARG A 141 -7.94 29.08 -6.32
C ARG A 141 -7.66 27.65 -5.86
N GLN A 142 -6.51 27.14 -6.25
CA GLN A 142 -6.06 25.78 -5.93
C GLN A 142 -5.17 25.81 -4.68
N GLY A 143 -5.57 25.05 -3.65
CA GLY A 143 -4.82 24.95 -2.40
C GLY A 143 -3.56 24.08 -2.49
N LEU A 144 -2.86 23.94 -1.36
CA LEU A 144 -1.66 23.14 -1.18
C LEU A 144 -1.84 21.68 -1.57
N PHE A 145 -2.95 21.06 -1.15
CA PHE A 145 -3.21 19.64 -1.37
C PHE A 145 -4.12 19.39 -2.57
N GLU A 146 -4.00 18.20 -3.14
CA GLU A 146 -4.93 17.69 -4.15
C GLU A 146 -6.37 17.70 -3.65
N THR A 147 -7.33 17.70 -4.59
CA THR A 147 -8.75 17.59 -4.26
C THR A 147 -9.07 16.25 -3.63
N GLY A 148 -9.82 16.25 -2.54
CA GLY A 148 -10.14 15.04 -1.77
C GLY A 148 -8.99 14.60 -0.84
N TYR A 149 -9.07 13.39 -0.36
CA TYR A 149 -8.07 12.69 0.46
C TYR A 149 -8.36 11.19 0.42
N CYS A 150 -7.37 10.37 0.77
CA CYS A 150 -7.60 8.95 1.00
C CYS A 150 -7.76 8.69 2.48
N ASP A 151 -8.71 7.83 2.84
CA ASP A 151 -8.90 7.33 4.19
C ASP A 151 -8.88 5.80 4.24
N LYS A 152 -8.46 5.28 5.38
CA LYS A 152 -8.61 3.87 5.76
C LYS A 152 -9.23 3.84 7.14
N ILE A 153 -10.20 2.95 7.33
CA ILE A 153 -10.92 2.76 8.58
C ILE A 153 -10.24 1.65 9.38
N LEU A 154 -10.05 1.85 10.67
CA LEU A 154 -9.59 0.80 11.58
C LEU A 154 -10.73 -0.18 11.83
N MET A 155 -10.60 -1.40 11.35
CA MET A 155 -11.65 -2.43 11.43
C MET A 155 -11.18 -3.75 12.04
N ASN A 156 -9.86 -3.97 12.13
CA ASN A 156 -9.30 -5.26 12.53
C ASN A 156 -8.28 -5.11 13.66
N ASP A 157 -8.16 -6.12 14.50
CA ASP A 157 -7.13 -6.20 15.53
C ASP A 157 -5.72 -6.16 14.91
N GLY A 158 -4.79 -5.52 15.60
CA GLY A 158 -3.40 -5.34 15.16
C GLY A 158 -3.21 -4.42 13.93
N GLN A 159 -4.30 -3.85 13.38
CA GLN A 159 -4.22 -2.93 12.25
C GLN A 159 -3.57 -1.60 12.64
N MET A 160 -3.76 -1.16 13.89
CA MET A 160 -3.16 0.06 14.43
C MET A 160 -1.64 -0.03 14.47
N ASP A 161 -1.11 -1.16 14.96
CA ASP A 161 0.34 -1.40 15.03
C ASP A 161 0.96 -1.46 13.63
N LYS A 162 0.24 -2.07 12.67
CA LYS A 162 0.66 -2.09 11.26
C LYS A 162 0.71 -0.67 10.67
N TRP A 163 -0.27 0.18 10.99
CA TRP A 163 -0.28 1.56 10.51
C TRP A 163 0.84 2.38 11.13
N THR A 164 1.05 2.24 12.44
CA THR A 164 2.12 2.93 13.17
C THR A 164 3.48 2.58 12.59
N ARG A 165 3.79 1.29 12.45
CA ARG A 165 5.03 0.82 11.82
C ARG A 165 5.18 1.29 10.38
N TYR A 166 4.11 1.27 9.59
CA TYR A 166 4.11 1.79 8.23
C TYR A 166 4.46 3.28 8.18
N LEU A 167 3.91 4.11 9.09
CA LEU A 167 4.20 5.53 9.13
C LEU A 167 5.64 5.81 9.58
N ASP A 168 6.18 5.05 10.54
CA ASP A 168 7.57 5.17 10.97
C ASP A 168 8.56 4.76 9.87
N ASP A 169 8.20 3.76 9.08
CA ASP A 169 9.03 3.20 8.00
C ASP A 169 8.95 4.01 6.68
N ASN A 170 8.06 4.98 6.57
CA ASN A 170 7.86 5.72 5.32
C ASN A 170 9.12 6.40 4.77
N PRO A 171 9.98 7.08 5.58
CA PRO A 171 11.20 7.68 5.06
C PRO A 171 12.16 6.63 4.47
N ARG A 172 12.36 5.49 5.14
CA ARG A 172 13.17 4.38 4.65
C ARG A 172 12.63 3.84 3.32
N ARG A 173 11.33 3.59 3.24
CA ARG A 173 10.67 3.11 2.02
C ARG A 173 10.79 4.09 0.86
N LEU A 174 10.74 5.40 1.14
CA LEU A 174 10.96 6.41 0.11
C LEU A 174 12.41 6.41 -0.37
N MET A 175 13.38 6.26 0.55
CA MET A 175 14.81 6.18 0.22
C MET A 175 15.08 4.97 -0.68
N MET A 176 14.64 3.78 -0.28
CA MET A 176 14.80 2.54 -1.05
C MET A 176 14.21 2.67 -2.46
N LYS A 177 13.02 3.27 -2.57
CA LYS A 177 12.39 3.51 -3.86
C LYS A 177 13.18 4.48 -4.75
N ARG A 178 13.78 5.52 -4.16
CA ARG A 178 14.59 6.48 -4.91
C ARG A 178 15.91 5.89 -5.39
N GLN A 179 16.48 4.98 -4.61
CA GLN A 179 17.73 4.29 -4.99
C GLN A 179 17.48 3.25 -6.10
N ASN A 180 16.29 2.61 -6.11
CA ASN A 180 15.96 1.53 -7.04
C ASN A 180 14.62 1.79 -7.75
N PRO A 181 14.47 2.88 -8.54
CA PRO A 181 13.20 3.26 -9.14
C PRO A 181 12.65 2.19 -10.10
N ASP A 182 13.52 1.49 -10.80
CA ASP A 182 13.14 0.48 -11.79
C ASP A 182 12.44 -0.73 -11.18
N LEU A 183 12.80 -1.11 -9.94
CA LEU A 183 12.16 -2.19 -9.20
C LEU A 183 10.70 -1.85 -8.79
N PHE A 184 10.32 -0.58 -8.83
CA PHE A 184 8.97 -0.12 -8.49
C PHE A 184 8.20 0.41 -9.71
N THR A 185 8.77 0.29 -10.89
CA THR A 185 8.12 0.70 -12.14
C THR A 185 7.29 -0.45 -12.67
N ILE A 186 6.01 -0.15 -13.01
CA ILE A 186 5.11 -1.10 -13.65
C ILE A 186 5.46 -1.12 -15.14
N LEU A 187 5.81 -2.27 -15.67
CA LEU A 187 5.92 -2.50 -17.10
C LEU A 187 4.71 -3.27 -17.58
N THR A 188 4.12 -2.82 -18.68
CA THR A 188 2.95 -3.44 -19.30
C THR A 188 3.33 -4.06 -20.64
N GLY A 189 2.67 -5.17 -20.99
CA GLY A 189 2.88 -5.86 -22.26
C GLY A 189 4.19 -6.66 -22.35
N MET A 190 4.84 -6.93 -21.22
CA MET A 190 6.00 -7.82 -21.20
C MET A 190 5.55 -9.25 -21.47
N GLU A 191 6.20 -9.92 -22.39
CA GLU A 191 5.93 -11.33 -22.70
C GLU A 191 6.57 -12.24 -21.66
N VAL A 192 5.75 -13.03 -20.96
CA VAL A 192 6.20 -14.00 -19.95
C VAL A 192 5.42 -15.30 -20.14
N ALA A 193 6.12 -16.41 -20.35
CA ALA A 193 5.53 -17.73 -20.57
C ALA A 193 4.48 -17.75 -21.69
N GLY A 194 4.70 -16.97 -22.77
CA GLY A 194 3.80 -16.86 -23.94
C GLY A 194 2.59 -15.93 -23.75
N GLU A 195 2.56 -15.14 -22.67
CA GLU A 195 1.45 -14.22 -22.37
C GLU A 195 1.94 -12.80 -22.13
N LYS A 196 1.14 -11.80 -22.55
CA LYS A 196 1.43 -10.38 -22.26
C LYS A 196 1.02 -10.05 -20.85
N CYS A 197 1.96 -9.65 -20.02
CA CYS A 197 1.80 -9.42 -18.60
C CYS A 197 2.11 -7.99 -18.19
N GLN A 198 1.59 -7.61 -17.04
CA GLN A 198 2.10 -6.50 -16.24
C GLN A 198 3.11 -7.05 -15.23
N VAL A 199 4.24 -6.37 -15.06
CA VAL A 199 5.28 -6.81 -14.12
C VAL A 199 5.80 -5.67 -13.26
N VAL A 200 6.18 -5.99 -12.01
CA VAL A 200 6.81 -5.08 -11.05
C VAL A 200 7.87 -5.85 -10.25
N GLY A 201 9.07 -5.33 -10.17
CA GLY A 201 10.18 -5.94 -9.43
C GLY A 201 11.35 -6.30 -10.32
N ASN A 202 12.17 -7.22 -9.84
CA ASN A 202 13.40 -7.65 -10.53
C ASN A 202 13.11 -8.65 -11.66
N ARG A 203 13.08 -8.15 -12.89
CA ARG A 203 12.85 -8.96 -14.10
C ARG A 203 13.95 -9.99 -14.39
N PHE A 204 15.16 -9.77 -13.89
CA PHE A 204 16.29 -10.68 -14.09
C PHE A 204 16.07 -12.04 -13.40
N LEU A 205 15.13 -12.15 -12.47
CA LEU A 205 14.73 -13.41 -11.87
C LEU A 205 14.18 -14.41 -12.89
N LEU A 206 13.62 -13.93 -14.01
CA LEU A 206 13.17 -14.78 -15.11
C LEU A 206 14.33 -15.50 -15.81
N ASN A 207 15.54 -14.95 -15.72
CA ASN A 207 16.73 -15.51 -16.39
C ASN A 207 17.50 -16.53 -15.53
N ILE A 208 17.18 -16.64 -14.23
CA ILE A 208 17.80 -17.64 -13.35
C ILE A 208 17.31 -19.03 -13.80
N PRO A 209 18.21 -19.98 -14.10
CA PRO A 209 17.80 -21.29 -14.63
C PRO A 209 17.15 -22.20 -13.58
N ASP A 210 17.62 -22.17 -12.31
CA ASP A 210 17.06 -22.98 -11.22
C ASP A 210 15.77 -22.32 -10.71
N LYS A 211 14.63 -22.88 -11.10
CA LYS A 211 13.31 -22.41 -10.69
C LYS A 211 12.43 -23.57 -10.27
N VAL A 212 11.56 -23.35 -9.30
CA VAL A 212 10.60 -24.35 -8.84
C VAL A 212 9.21 -23.75 -8.72
N ALA A 213 8.19 -24.43 -9.22
CA ALA A 213 6.80 -24.06 -9.02
C ALA A 213 6.33 -24.49 -7.62
N VAL A 214 5.93 -23.53 -6.80
CA VAL A 214 5.37 -23.77 -5.46
C VAL A 214 3.87 -23.85 -5.58
N ILE A 215 3.35 -25.07 -5.74
CA ILE A 215 1.93 -25.37 -5.93
C ILE A 215 1.52 -26.48 -4.97
N VAL A 216 0.49 -26.25 -4.18
CA VAL A 216 -0.04 -27.23 -3.23
C VAL A 216 -1.36 -27.82 -3.75
N HIS A 217 -1.35 -29.08 -4.10
CA HIS A 217 -2.55 -29.79 -4.51
C HIS A 217 -3.35 -30.30 -3.28
N ARG A 218 -4.68 -30.29 -3.39
CA ARG A 218 -5.58 -30.76 -2.31
C ARG A 218 -5.38 -32.23 -1.93
N ARG A 219 -4.75 -33.03 -2.83
CA ARG A 219 -4.52 -34.47 -2.65
C ARG A 219 -3.23 -34.79 -1.87
N TYR A 220 -2.36 -33.79 -1.66
CA TYR A 220 -1.10 -34.02 -0.95
C TYR A 220 -1.33 -34.32 0.53
N THR A 221 -0.68 -35.36 1.02
CA THR A 221 -0.61 -35.66 2.46
C THR A 221 0.20 -34.60 3.22
N ASN A 222 0.18 -34.66 4.53
CA ASN A 222 1.01 -33.75 5.33
C ASN A 222 2.50 -34.03 5.13
N GLU A 223 2.88 -35.31 4.99
CA GLU A 223 4.26 -35.76 4.73
C GLU A 223 4.76 -35.28 3.36
N GLU A 224 3.94 -35.43 2.32
CA GLU A 224 4.26 -34.91 0.98
C GLU A 224 4.43 -33.40 0.98
N ASN A 225 3.52 -32.67 1.66
CA ASN A 225 3.64 -31.21 1.80
C ASN A 225 4.91 -30.79 2.55
N ALA A 226 5.30 -31.52 3.61
CA ALA A 226 6.52 -31.24 4.36
C ALA A 226 7.76 -31.45 3.49
N ARG A 227 7.84 -32.58 2.76
CA ARG A 227 8.94 -32.87 1.84
C ARG A 227 9.05 -31.82 0.73
N LEU A 228 7.95 -31.49 0.07
CA LEU A 228 7.93 -30.50 -1.01
C LEU A 228 8.34 -29.11 -0.50
N ARG A 229 7.90 -28.75 0.73
CA ARG A 229 8.32 -27.49 1.35
C ARG A 229 9.83 -27.42 1.53
N GLU A 230 10.47 -28.50 1.98
CA GLU A 230 11.93 -28.58 2.13
C GLU A 230 12.62 -28.46 0.77
N GLU A 231 12.13 -29.15 -0.27
CA GLU A 231 12.65 -29.08 -1.64
C GLU A 231 12.56 -27.65 -2.20
N TRP A 232 11.42 -26.96 -2.01
CA TRP A 232 11.24 -25.59 -2.47
C TRP A 232 12.17 -24.61 -1.75
N LEU A 233 12.28 -24.71 -0.43
CA LEU A 233 13.17 -23.85 0.33
C LEU A 233 14.65 -24.11 0.01
N ALA A 234 15.02 -25.37 -0.24
CA ALA A 234 16.37 -25.71 -0.67
C ALA A 234 16.71 -25.12 -2.05
N CYS A 235 15.74 -25.02 -2.96
CA CYS A 235 15.94 -24.29 -4.22
C CYS A 235 16.27 -22.80 -3.95
N GLY A 236 15.50 -22.14 -3.07
CA GLY A 236 15.76 -20.75 -2.69
C GLY A 236 17.13 -20.56 -2.02
N GLU A 237 17.52 -21.48 -1.13
CA GLU A 237 18.82 -21.45 -0.43
C GLU A 237 20.00 -21.53 -1.41
N ARG A 238 19.87 -22.25 -2.50
CA ARG A 238 20.88 -22.33 -3.57
C ARG A 238 20.87 -21.12 -4.52
N GLY A 239 20.02 -20.12 -4.27
CA GLY A 239 19.88 -18.94 -5.12
C GLY A 239 18.90 -19.13 -6.28
N GLY A 240 18.19 -20.26 -6.33
CA GLY A 240 17.09 -20.49 -7.26
C GLY A 240 15.87 -19.64 -6.98
N VAL A 241 14.82 -19.77 -7.78
CA VAL A 241 13.63 -18.94 -7.75
C VAL A 241 12.38 -19.77 -7.43
N LEU A 242 11.63 -19.36 -6.42
CA LEU A 242 10.31 -19.91 -6.09
C LEU A 242 9.24 -19.19 -6.92
N VAL A 243 8.48 -19.91 -7.72
CA VAL A 243 7.41 -19.37 -8.57
C VAL A 243 6.06 -19.82 -8.03
N SER A 244 5.18 -18.90 -7.66
CA SER A 244 3.86 -19.23 -7.09
C SER A 244 2.83 -18.15 -7.28
N ALA A 245 1.55 -18.56 -7.31
CA ALA A 245 0.41 -17.66 -7.22
C ALA A 245 -0.06 -17.41 -5.75
N ALA A 246 0.54 -18.09 -4.77
CA ALA A 246 0.17 -17.98 -3.36
C ALA A 246 -1.34 -18.17 -3.11
N ILE A 247 -1.94 -19.17 -3.72
CA ILE A 247 -3.40 -19.40 -3.65
C ILE A 247 -3.75 -20.00 -2.29
N SER A 248 -3.10 -21.11 -1.95
CA SER A 248 -3.36 -21.84 -0.71
C SER A 248 -2.68 -21.22 0.53
N PRO A 249 -3.19 -21.46 1.75
CA PRO A 249 -2.50 -21.05 2.98
C PRO A 249 -1.07 -21.59 3.09
N LYS A 250 -0.83 -22.84 2.68
CA LYS A 250 0.49 -23.49 2.72
C LYS A 250 1.49 -22.85 1.73
N GLU A 251 1.04 -22.50 0.53
CA GLU A 251 1.88 -21.73 -0.42
C GLU A 251 2.26 -20.35 0.15
N LYS A 252 1.28 -19.65 0.76
CA LYS A 252 1.53 -18.35 1.40
C LYS A 252 2.55 -18.44 2.55
N GLU A 253 2.52 -19.53 3.29
CA GLU A 253 3.46 -19.79 4.38
C GLU A 253 4.88 -19.99 3.83
N VAL A 254 5.05 -20.84 2.81
CA VAL A 254 6.34 -21.08 2.15
C VAL A 254 6.92 -19.77 1.59
N LEU A 255 6.10 -18.98 0.88
CA LEU A 255 6.57 -17.73 0.29
C LEU A 255 6.92 -16.68 1.35
N ARG A 256 6.18 -16.63 2.47
CA ARG A 256 6.52 -15.73 3.58
C ARG A 256 7.87 -16.11 4.18
N GLU A 257 8.11 -17.39 4.40
CA GLU A 257 9.40 -17.87 4.88
C GLU A 257 10.53 -17.57 3.89
N ALA A 258 10.30 -17.82 2.61
CA ALA A 258 11.25 -17.49 1.55
C ALA A 258 11.57 -15.99 1.50
N MET A 259 10.56 -15.09 1.65
CA MET A 259 10.78 -13.65 1.75
C MET A 259 11.62 -13.27 2.96
N ASN A 260 11.34 -13.86 4.12
CA ASN A 260 12.08 -13.58 5.37
C ASN A 260 13.55 -14.04 5.29
N ARG A 261 13.82 -15.09 4.50
CA ARG A 261 15.19 -15.57 4.23
C ARG A 261 15.87 -14.83 3.06
N GLY A 262 15.17 -13.91 2.40
CA GLY A 262 15.71 -13.16 1.26
C GLY A 262 15.84 -13.99 -0.03
N TYR A 263 15.11 -15.09 -0.14
CA TYR A 263 15.14 -15.94 -1.34
C TYR A 263 14.42 -15.28 -2.53
N ASN A 264 14.83 -15.66 -3.74
CA ASN A 264 14.25 -15.13 -4.97
C ASN A 264 12.84 -15.69 -5.21
N ILE A 265 11.89 -14.79 -5.50
CA ILE A 265 10.49 -15.15 -5.68
C ILE A 265 9.92 -14.49 -6.92
N ILE A 266 9.19 -15.27 -7.72
CA ILE A 266 8.27 -14.78 -8.75
C ILE A 266 6.86 -15.04 -8.24
N LEU A 267 6.12 -13.96 -7.94
CA LEU A 267 4.76 -14.00 -7.42
C LEU A 267 3.75 -13.65 -8.50
N LEU A 268 2.91 -14.62 -8.87
CA LEU A 268 1.82 -14.43 -9.81
C LEU A 268 0.60 -13.83 -9.11
N ARG A 269 -0.03 -12.85 -9.75
CA ARG A 269 -1.13 -12.07 -9.16
C ARG A 269 -2.41 -12.25 -9.96
N GLU A 270 -3.52 -12.39 -9.24
CA GLU A 270 -4.88 -12.53 -9.79
C GLU A 270 -5.50 -11.22 -10.31
N ASN A 271 -4.81 -10.09 -10.12
CA ASN A 271 -5.23 -8.77 -10.57
C ASN A 271 -4.01 -7.99 -11.04
N GLY A 272 -4.20 -7.11 -12.01
CA GLY A 272 -3.16 -6.20 -12.47
C GLY A 272 -2.74 -5.18 -11.42
N PHE A 273 -1.87 -4.26 -11.81
CA PHE A 273 -1.31 -3.26 -10.91
C PHE A 273 -1.91 -1.87 -11.20
N PRO A 274 -2.47 -1.16 -10.17
CA PRO A 274 -2.91 0.22 -10.33
C PRO A 274 -1.71 1.14 -10.61
N LYS A 275 -1.92 2.23 -11.33
CA LYS A 275 -0.89 3.20 -11.78
C LYS A 275 0.15 3.59 -10.71
N LEU A 276 -0.24 3.62 -9.44
CA LEU A 276 0.63 3.97 -8.30
C LEU A 276 0.88 2.77 -7.38
N TYR A 277 0.90 1.56 -7.95
CA TYR A 277 1.13 0.35 -7.18
C TYR A 277 2.46 0.39 -6.44
N LYS A 278 2.44 -0.12 -5.21
CA LYS A 278 3.63 -0.43 -4.41
C LYS A 278 3.36 -1.72 -3.65
N PRO A 279 4.28 -2.66 -3.62
CA PRO A 279 4.21 -3.78 -2.71
C PRO A 279 4.07 -3.31 -1.26
N SER A 280 3.53 -4.13 -0.38
CA SER A 280 3.34 -3.80 1.03
C SER A 280 4.02 -4.82 1.94
N GLY A 281 4.40 -4.40 3.15
CA GLY A 281 5.03 -5.29 4.13
C GLY A 281 6.32 -5.90 3.60
N GLU A 282 6.55 -7.17 3.88
CA GLU A 282 7.72 -7.97 3.48
C GLU A 282 7.95 -7.97 1.95
N ALA A 283 6.86 -7.97 1.17
CA ALA A 283 6.97 -7.90 -0.29
C ALA A 283 7.57 -6.57 -0.79
N PHE A 284 7.46 -5.48 -0.02
CA PHE A 284 8.14 -4.23 -0.37
C PHE A 284 9.65 -4.37 -0.19
N ASP A 285 10.08 -4.94 0.92
CA ASP A 285 11.50 -5.12 1.23
C ASP A 285 12.14 -6.11 0.26
N ALA A 286 11.47 -7.21 -0.04
CA ALA A 286 11.90 -8.18 -1.07
C ALA A 286 11.99 -7.54 -2.47
N CYS A 287 11.03 -6.68 -2.84
CA CYS A 287 11.07 -5.93 -4.10
C CYS A 287 12.26 -4.96 -4.13
N ALA A 288 12.44 -4.18 -3.07
CA ALA A 288 13.52 -3.20 -2.94
C ALA A 288 14.91 -3.85 -2.92
N GLY A 289 15.02 -5.05 -2.33
CA GLY A 289 16.24 -5.87 -2.31
C GLY A 289 16.49 -6.63 -3.62
N GLY A 290 15.58 -6.56 -4.59
CA GLY A 290 15.72 -7.23 -5.88
C GLY A 290 15.42 -8.73 -5.86
N SER A 291 14.89 -9.27 -4.75
CA SER A 291 14.54 -10.70 -4.62
C SER A 291 13.07 -11.01 -4.99
N LEU A 292 12.29 -10.02 -5.43
CA LEU A 292 10.89 -10.22 -5.82
C LEU A 292 10.61 -9.69 -7.22
N LEU A 293 9.91 -10.50 -8.02
CA LEU A 293 9.19 -10.11 -9.22
C LEU A 293 7.72 -10.44 -9.05
N GLN A 294 6.83 -9.49 -9.30
CA GLN A 294 5.40 -9.73 -9.36
C GLN A 294 4.90 -9.63 -10.79
N ILE A 295 4.07 -10.59 -11.20
CA ILE A 295 3.56 -10.71 -12.57
C ILE A 295 2.05 -10.87 -12.52
N SER A 296 1.32 -10.15 -13.39
CA SER A 296 -0.10 -10.39 -13.62
C SER A 296 -0.38 -10.49 -15.12
N PRO A 297 -1.05 -11.54 -15.59
CA PRO A 297 -1.54 -11.64 -16.96
C PRO A 297 -2.83 -10.84 -17.20
N TRP A 298 -3.39 -10.21 -16.18
CA TRP A 298 -4.64 -9.44 -16.26
C TRP A 298 -4.43 -7.95 -16.08
N GLU A 299 -5.38 -7.19 -16.61
CA GLU A 299 -5.49 -5.76 -16.34
C GLU A 299 -6.02 -5.49 -14.93
N PHE A 300 -5.71 -4.30 -14.40
CA PHE A 300 -6.14 -3.90 -13.08
C PHE A 300 -7.64 -3.55 -13.04
N HIS A 301 -8.33 -4.07 -12.02
CA HIS A 301 -9.69 -3.66 -11.67
C HIS A 301 -9.80 -3.30 -10.19
N TYR A 302 -10.66 -2.32 -9.86
CA TYR A 302 -10.88 -1.84 -8.49
C TYR A 302 -11.80 -2.72 -7.66
N GLU A 303 -12.64 -3.50 -8.31
CA GLU A 303 -13.58 -4.38 -7.64
C GLU A 303 -12.86 -5.48 -6.89
N LYS A 304 -13.30 -5.74 -5.64
CA LYS A 304 -12.86 -6.95 -4.93
C LYS A 304 -13.60 -8.14 -5.54
N ARG A 305 -12.85 -8.95 -6.26
CA ARG A 305 -13.35 -10.22 -6.81
C ARG A 305 -12.68 -11.38 -6.07
N VAL A 306 -13.44 -12.43 -5.85
CA VAL A 306 -12.87 -13.70 -5.39
C VAL A 306 -12.23 -14.36 -6.59
N ILE A 307 -11.00 -14.85 -6.43
CA ILE A 307 -10.30 -15.58 -7.48
C ILE A 307 -11.12 -16.82 -7.89
N THR A 308 -11.37 -16.98 -9.17
CA THR A 308 -12.09 -18.14 -9.70
C THR A 308 -11.21 -19.37 -9.78
N ARG A 309 -11.83 -20.56 -9.86
CA ARG A 309 -11.09 -21.82 -10.08
C ARG A 309 -10.28 -21.78 -11.38
N GLU A 310 -10.85 -21.22 -12.43
CA GLU A 310 -10.19 -21.10 -13.73
C GLU A 310 -8.94 -20.21 -13.63
N GLN A 311 -9.03 -19.06 -12.96
CA GLN A 311 -7.88 -18.21 -12.70
C GLN A 311 -6.80 -18.93 -11.86
N CYS A 312 -7.19 -19.72 -10.86
CA CYS A 312 -6.24 -20.51 -10.07
C CYS A 312 -5.48 -21.52 -10.95
N LEU A 313 -6.20 -22.24 -11.81
CA LEU A 313 -5.59 -23.21 -12.72
C LEU A 313 -4.66 -22.52 -13.73
N HIS A 314 -5.08 -21.38 -14.28
CA HIS A 314 -4.28 -20.59 -15.21
C HIS A 314 -2.96 -20.11 -14.56
N LEU A 315 -3.02 -19.55 -13.35
CA LEU A 315 -1.82 -19.09 -12.63
C LEU A 315 -0.88 -20.26 -12.27
N ASN A 316 -1.43 -21.40 -11.87
CA ASN A 316 -0.61 -22.58 -11.60
C ASN A 316 0.10 -23.08 -12.85
N ALA A 317 -0.61 -23.21 -13.99
CA ALA A 317 -0.02 -23.57 -15.26
C ALA A 317 1.05 -22.56 -15.71
N MET A 318 0.82 -21.28 -15.48
CA MET A 318 1.82 -20.24 -15.75
C MET A 318 3.06 -20.39 -14.85
N ALA A 319 2.87 -20.72 -13.56
CA ALA A 319 3.98 -20.98 -12.66
C ALA A 319 4.83 -22.17 -13.13
N GLU A 320 4.19 -23.25 -13.57
CA GLU A 320 4.86 -24.41 -14.12
C GLU A 320 5.66 -24.07 -15.39
N ARG A 321 5.06 -23.33 -16.34
CA ARG A 321 5.77 -22.88 -17.56
C ARG A 321 6.98 -21.99 -17.21
N ILE A 322 6.87 -21.07 -16.27
CA ILE A 322 7.98 -20.22 -15.84
C ILE A 322 9.09 -21.06 -15.19
N ALA A 323 8.71 -22.10 -14.42
CA ALA A 323 9.66 -23.01 -13.79
C ALA A 323 10.26 -24.06 -14.76
N GLY A 324 9.77 -24.14 -16.00
CA GLY A 324 10.31 -25.05 -17.01
C GLY A 324 9.74 -26.46 -16.93
N TYR A 325 8.57 -26.66 -16.35
CA TYR A 325 7.89 -27.97 -16.31
C TYR A 325 6.91 -28.21 -17.47
N ALA A 326 6.86 -27.31 -18.47
CA ALA A 326 6.00 -27.44 -19.65
C ALA A 326 6.74 -28.05 -20.84
#